data_655de2ef0e1ab46e9b90791a5f7a4d4e
#
_entry.id   655de2ef0e1ab46e9b90791a5f7a4d4e
#
_cell.length_a   1.000
_cell.length_b   1.000
_cell.length_c   1.000
_cell.angle_alpha   90.00
_cell.angle_beta   90.00
_cell.angle_gamma   90.00
#
_symmetry.space_group_name_H-M   'P 1'
#
loop_
_entity.id
_entity.type
_entity.pdbx_description
1 polymer ?
#
loop_
_entity_poly.entity_id
_entity_poly.type
_entity_poly.pdbx_seq_one_letter_code
_entity_poly.pdbx_strand_id
1 'polypeptide(L)'
;MPDTRRRKHSLRLIINALLYLTKNGCQWRLLPREFPAFPLVYYYFRRWQADGRWAALNQALVRRHRQHAAPSRQHSPRVAVLDAQSIKCSERGVLDKGVDGHKKIQGRQRQLIVDTGRLLLAAHVGPAHENDRVGGKAALTKLAQQGFERLHLVLADAGYGGQPLVQ
;
A
#
# COMPACT_ATOMS: atom_id res chain seq x y z
N MET A 1 2.96 -16.27 -20.72
CA MET A 1 2.11 -17.41 -21.06
C MET A 1 0.98 -17.52 -20.03
N PRO A 2 -0.29 -17.64 -20.43
CA PRO A 2 -1.37 -17.87 -19.48
C PRO A 2 -1.16 -19.26 -18.86
N ASP A 3 -1.21 -19.32 -17.51
CA ASP A 3 -1.13 -20.58 -16.76
C ASP A 3 -2.39 -21.40 -17.04
N THR A 4 -2.29 -22.34 -17.94
CA THR A 4 -3.39 -23.21 -18.40
C THR A 4 -3.70 -24.35 -17.43
N ARG A 5 -2.96 -24.49 -16.34
CA ARG A 5 -3.23 -25.51 -15.32
C ARG A 5 -4.53 -25.18 -14.58
N ARG A 6 -5.42 -26.18 -14.55
CA ARG A 6 -6.69 -26.09 -13.81
C ARG A 6 -6.41 -25.84 -12.32
N ARG A 7 -6.77 -24.66 -11.83
CA ARG A 7 -6.53 -24.25 -10.43
C ARG A 7 -7.40 -25.07 -9.49
N LYS A 8 -6.81 -25.63 -8.44
CA LYS A 8 -7.54 -26.34 -7.38
C LYS A 8 -8.47 -25.43 -6.58
N HIS A 9 -8.07 -24.16 -6.40
CA HIS A 9 -8.81 -23.16 -5.63
C HIS A 9 -9.08 -21.90 -6.48
N SER A 10 -10.24 -21.27 -6.26
CA SER A 10 -10.58 -20.02 -6.93
C SER A 10 -9.68 -18.87 -6.43
N LEU A 11 -9.36 -17.91 -7.30
CA LEU A 11 -8.61 -16.71 -6.89
C LEU A 11 -9.38 -15.89 -5.86
N ARG A 12 -10.71 -15.92 -5.88
CA ARG A 12 -11.55 -15.26 -4.88
C ARG A 12 -11.27 -15.79 -3.48
N LEU A 13 -11.12 -17.12 -3.34
CA LEU A 13 -10.83 -17.74 -2.05
C LEU A 13 -9.42 -17.36 -1.55
N ILE A 14 -8.44 -17.24 -2.46
CA ILE A 14 -7.09 -16.73 -2.12
C ILE A 14 -7.17 -15.27 -1.63
N ILE A 15 -7.91 -14.41 -2.33
CA ILE A 15 -8.08 -13.00 -1.92
C ILE A 15 -8.78 -12.92 -0.57
N ASN A 16 -9.85 -13.70 -0.34
CA ASN A 16 -10.55 -13.73 0.94
C ASN A 16 -9.62 -14.16 2.08
N ALA A 17 -8.75 -15.14 1.86
CA ALA A 17 -7.74 -15.55 2.83
C ALA A 17 -6.75 -14.43 3.17
N LEU A 18 -6.30 -13.68 2.16
CA LEU A 18 -5.42 -12.50 2.36
C LEU A 18 -6.12 -11.37 3.10
N LEU A 19 -7.37 -11.08 2.76
CA LEU A 19 -8.18 -10.09 3.48
C LEU A 19 -8.43 -10.51 4.93
N TYR A 20 -8.64 -11.80 5.18
CA TYR A 20 -8.76 -12.34 6.53
C TYR A 20 -7.47 -12.12 7.34
N LEU A 21 -6.30 -12.46 6.76
CA LEU A 21 -5.00 -12.23 7.40
C LEU A 21 -4.76 -10.74 7.72
N THR A 22 -5.05 -9.85 6.78
CA THR A 22 -4.84 -8.41 6.98
C THR A 22 -5.80 -7.82 8.02
N LYS A 23 -7.04 -8.29 8.07
CA LYS A 23 -8.05 -7.82 9.02
C LYS A 23 -7.77 -8.28 10.44
N ASN A 24 -7.37 -9.55 10.63
CA ASN A 24 -7.21 -10.16 11.94
C ASN A 24 -5.76 -10.10 12.47
N GLY A 25 -4.78 -9.79 11.61
CA GLY A 25 -3.36 -9.75 11.99
C GLY A 25 -2.80 -11.10 12.42
N CYS A 26 -3.45 -12.21 12.08
CA CYS A 26 -2.98 -13.54 12.48
C CYS A 26 -1.72 -13.95 11.70
N GLN A 27 -0.94 -14.86 12.29
CA GLN A 27 0.21 -15.45 11.60
C GLN A 27 -0.24 -16.31 10.42
N TRP A 28 0.58 -16.42 9.37
CA TRP A 28 0.30 -17.22 8.17
C TRP A 28 -0.10 -18.67 8.49
N ARG A 29 0.57 -19.28 9.47
CA ARG A 29 0.31 -20.66 9.89
C ARG A 29 -1.00 -20.85 10.65
N LEU A 30 -1.59 -19.74 11.14
CA LEU A 30 -2.86 -19.75 11.87
C LEU A 30 -4.06 -19.43 10.96
N LEU A 31 -3.84 -19.43 9.64
CA LEU A 31 -4.94 -19.28 8.69
C LEU A 31 -5.95 -20.43 8.86
N PRO A 32 -7.26 -20.14 9.04
CA PRO A 32 -8.29 -21.15 9.21
C PRO A 32 -8.33 -22.18 8.08
N ARG A 33 -8.68 -23.43 8.41
CA ARG A 33 -8.73 -24.56 7.46
C ARG A 33 -9.77 -24.42 6.34
N GLU A 34 -10.72 -23.49 6.49
CA GLU A 34 -11.70 -23.11 5.46
C GLU A 34 -11.05 -22.47 4.23
N PHE A 35 -9.86 -21.86 4.42
CA PHE A 35 -9.08 -21.27 3.36
C PHE A 35 -8.07 -22.29 2.77
N PRO A 36 -7.54 -22.01 1.58
CA PRO A 36 -6.43 -22.80 1.05
C PRO A 36 -5.24 -22.77 2.01
N ALA A 37 -4.45 -23.84 2.02
CA ALA A 37 -3.27 -23.95 2.87
C ALA A 37 -2.37 -22.71 2.72
N PHE A 38 -1.85 -22.19 3.86
CA PHE A 38 -1.10 -20.93 3.88
C PHE A 38 0.08 -20.87 2.87
N PRO A 39 0.82 -21.95 2.54
CA PRO A 39 1.89 -21.85 1.56
C PRO A 39 1.38 -21.42 0.18
N LEU A 40 0.17 -21.87 -0.21
CA LEU A 40 -0.44 -21.48 -1.48
C LEU A 40 -0.88 -20.01 -1.44
N VAL A 41 -1.51 -19.57 -0.34
CA VAL A 41 -1.92 -18.16 -0.17
C VAL A 41 -0.71 -17.24 -0.18
N TYR A 42 0.36 -17.61 0.52
CA TYR A 42 1.63 -16.88 0.56
C TYR A 42 2.31 -16.81 -0.81
N TYR A 43 2.30 -17.91 -1.59
CA TYR A 43 2.81 -17.94 -2.96
C TYR A 43 2.12 -16.88 -3.84
N TYR A 44 0.76 -16.83 -3.81
CA TYR A 44 0.03 -15.83 -4.57
C TYR A 44 0.31 -14.41 -4.08
N PHE A 45 0.40 -14.21 -2.77
CA PHE A 45 0.77 -12.91 -2.19
C PHE A 45 2.11 -12.41 -2.73
N ARG A 46 3.15 -13.26 -2.67
CA ARG A 46 4.50 -12.92 -3.16
C ARG A 46 4.53 -12.69 -4.67
N ARG A 47 3.87 -13.54 -5.42
CA ARG A 47 3.79 -13.42 -6.87
C ARG A 47 3.09 -12.12 -7.28
N TRP A 48 1.95 -11.79 -6.69
CA TRP A 48 1.22 -10.56 -7.00
C TRP A 48 1.95 -9.30 -6.55
N GLN A 49 2.78 -9.40 -5.51
CA GLN A 49 3.68 -8.33 -5.10
C GLN A 49 4.76 -8.10 -6.16
N ALA A 50 5.42 -9.15 -6.63
CA ALA A 50 6.46 -9.07 -7.66
C ALA A 50 5.91 -8.59 -9.01
N ASP A 51 4.72 -9.04 -9.39
CA ASP A 51 4.04 -8.68 -10.65
C ASP A 51 3.39 -7.26 -10.61
N GLY A 52 3.46 -6.52 -9.49
CA GLY A 52 2.81 -5.22 -9.34
C GLY A 52 1.27 -5.25 -9.29
N ARG A 53 0.67 -6.44 -9.20
CA ARG A 53 -0.81 -6.61 -9.25
C ARG A 53 -1.54 -5.95 -8.10
N TRP A 54 -0.90 -5.80 -6.93
CA TRP A 54 -1.50 -5.08 -5.81
C TRP A 54 -1.73 -3.61 -6.11
N ALA A 55 -0.76 -2.95 -6.75
CA ALA A 55 -0.89 -1.56 -7.18
C ALA A 55 -1.97 -1.41 -8.25
N ALA A 56 -1.99 -2.30 -9.25
CA ALA A 56 -3.01 -2.30 -10.31
C ALA A 56 -4.42 -2.54 -9.76
N LEU A 57 -4.59 -3.47 -8.81
CA LEU A 57 -5.87 -3.73 -8.15
C LEU A 57 -6.34 -2.50 -7.36
N ASN A 58 -5.45 -1.90 -6.56
CA ASN A 58 -5.77 -0.69 -5.80
C ASN A 58 -6.22 0.44 -6.73
N GLN A 59 -5.50 0.68 -7.82
CA GLN A 59 -5.82 1.70 -8.80
C GLN A 59 -7.20 1.45 -9.45
N ALA A 60 -7.51 0.20 -9.81
CA ALA A 60 -8.82 -0.16 -10.36
C ALA A 60 -9.96 0.08 -9.34
N LEU A 61 -9.73 -0.27 -8.06
CA LEU A 61 -10.69 -0.04 -6.99
C LEU A 61 -10.91 1.46 -6.73
N VAL A 62 -9.84 2.26 -6.71
CA VAL A 62 -9.93 3.72 -6.56
C VAL A 62 -10.75 4.32 -7.69
N ARG A 63 -10.45 3.98 -8.95
CA ARG A 63 -11.21 4.46 -10.12
C ARG A 63 -12.68 4.08 -10.02
N ARG A 64 -12.97 2.81 -9.73
CA ARG A 64 -14.35 2.31 -9.59
C ARG A 64 -15.10 3.00 -8.46
N HIS A 65 -14.47 3.14 -7.27
CA HIS A 65 -15.11 3.82 -6.14
C HIS A 65 -15.44 5.28 -6.46
N ARG A 66 -14.53 6.00 -7.10
CA ARG A 66 -14.75 7.40 -7.49
C ARG A 66 -15.90 7.55 -8.47
N GLN A 67 -16.05 6.62 -9.41
CA GLN A 67 -17.19 6.58 -10.35
C GLN A 67 -18.53 6.40 -9.63
N HIS A 68 -18.58 5.48 -8.66
CA HIS A 68 -19.83 5.16 -7.95
C HIS A 68 -20.22 6.18 -6.90
N ALA A 69 -19.25 6.75 -6.18
CA ALA A 69 -19.49 7.68 -5.06
C ALA A 69 -20.03 9.04 -5.51
N ALA A 70 -19.67 9.48 -6.71
CA ALA A 70 -20.21 10.69 -7.33
C ALA A 70 -20.04 10.60 -8.85
N PRO A 71 -21.10 10.46 -9.64
CA PRO A 71 -21.03 10.41 -11.11
C PRO A 71 -20.34 11.62 -11.74
N SER A 72 -20.38 12.78 -11.06
CA SER A 72 -19.66 13.99 -11.45
C SER A 72 -18.17 13.96 -11.12
N ARG A 73 -17.70 13.08 -10.25
CA ARG A 73 -16.28 12.92 -9.94
C ARG A 73 -15.60 12.12 -11.04
N GLN A 74 -14.64 12.73 -11.68
CA GLN A 74 -13.84 12.05 -12.69
C GLN A 74 -12.91 11.00 -12.05
N HIS A 75 -12.51 10.01 -12.83
CA HIS A 75 -11.75 8.83 -12.40
C HIS A 75 -10.41 9.16 -11.73
N SER A 76 -9.77 10.26 -12.12
CA SER A 76 -8.49 10.73 -11.60
C SER A 76 -8.68 11.85 -10.57
N PRO A 77 -8.02 11.79 -9.40
CA PRO A 77 -8.03 12.88 -8.43
C PRO A 77 -7.27 14.11 -8.98
N ARG A 78 -7.60 15.30 -8.48
CA ARG A 78 -6.86 16.54 -8.75
C ARG A 78 -5.86 16.87 -7.66
N VAL A 79 -6.22 16.54 -6.42
CA VAL A 79 -5.45 16.84 -5.23
C VAL A 79 -5.24 15.57 -4.43
N ALA A 80 -4.06 15.40 -3.89
CA ALA A 80 -3.71 14.35 -2.94
C ALA A 80 -3.07 14.94 -1.69
N VAL A 81 -3.01 14.14 -0.63
CA VAL A 81 -2.36 14.48 0.64
C VAL A 81 -1.34 13.39 0.94
N LEU A 82 -0.12 13.80 1.25
CA LEU A 82 0.97 12.96 1.71
C LEU A 82 1.13 13.10 3.22
N ASP A 83 1.15 11.99 3.93
CA ASP A 83 1.33 11.95 5.38
C ASP A 83 2.19 10.75 5.80
N ALA A 84 2.94 10.92 6.90
CA ALA A 84 3.83 9.91 7.48
C ALA A 84 3.25 9.33 8.77
N GLN A 85 3.20 8.01 8.84
CA GLN A 85 2.78 7.32 10.05
C GLN A 85 3.83 6.30 10.51
N SER A 86 4.33 6.45 11.74
CA SER A 86 5.21 5.47 12.38
C SER A 86 4.38 4.35 13.02
N ILE A 87 4.76 3.09 12.76
CA ILE A 87 4.08 1.90 13.27
C ILE A 87 5.05 1.10 14.11
N LYS A 88 4.64 0.82 15.34
CA LYS A 88 5.41 -0.02 16.24
C LYS A 88 5.45 -1.47 15.75
N CYS A 89 6.65 -2.05 15.70
CA CYS A 89 6.84 -3.46 15.42
C CYS A 89 7.27 -4.17 16.70
N SER A 90 6.45 -5.09 17.19
CA SER A 90 6.69 -5.83 18.44
C SER A 90 7.53 -7.10 18.23
N GLU A 91 7.55 -7.68 17.03
CA GLU A 91 8.19 -8.96 16.80
C GLU A 91 9.70 -8.86 16.55
N ARG A 92 10.45 -9.83 17.14
CA ARG A 92 11.85 -10.06 16.80
C ARG A 92 11.90 -10.62 15.38
N GLY A 93 12.85 -10.13 14.55
CA GLY A 93 13.08 -10.66 13.20
C GLY A 93 12.37 -9.92 12.06
N VAL A 94 11.67 -8.80 12.33
CA VAL A 94 11.22 -7.93 11.25
C VAL A 94 12.43 -7.23 10.64
N LEU A 95 12.69 -7.48 9.35
CA LEU A 95 13.73 -6.80 8.58
C LEU A 95 13.38 -5.31 8.43
N ASP A 96 14.39 -4.47 8.32
CA ASP A 96 14.25 -3.02 8.09
C ASP A 96 13.44 -2.28 9.17
N LYS A 97 13.61 -2.63 10.45
CA LYS A 97 13.11 -1.79 11.54
C LYS A 97 14.12 -0.66 11.80
N GLY A 98 13.57 0.48 12.24
CA GLY A 98 14.34 1.60 12.74
C GLY A 98 13.75 2.13 14.04
N VAL A 99 14.38 3.17 14.58
CA VAL A 99 13.89 3.89 15.75
C VAL A 99 13.55 5.31 15.32
N ASP A 100 12.29 5.70 15.44
CA ASP A 100 11.86 7.08 15.33
C ASP A 100 12.22 7.79 16.65
N GLY A 101 13.27 8.60 16.62
CA GLY A 101 13.79 9.28 17.81
C GLY A 101 12.81 10.32 18.39
N HIS A 102 11.98 10.94 17.56
CA HIS A 102 10.99 11.94 17.98
C HIS A 102 9.78 11.27 18.64
N LYS A 103 9.24 10.23 18.04
CA LYS A 103 8.08 9.51 18.56
C LYS A 103 8.45 8.39 19.53
N LYS A 104 9.75 8.12 19.72
CA LYS A 104 10.27 6.99 20.53
C LYS A 104 9.65 5.63 20.13
N ILE A 105 9.44 5.43 18.84
CA ILE A 105 8.82 4.23 18.28
C ILE A 105 9.89 3.40 17.58
N GLN A 106 10.07 2.15 18.03
CA GLN A 106 10.82 1.16 17.29
C GLN A 106 9.90 0.44 16.31
N GLY A 107 10.15 0.57 15.00
CA GLY A 107 9.27 -0.02 14.02
C GLY A 107 9.55 0.40 12.60
N ARG A 108 8.49 0.64 11.86
CA ARG A 108 8.50 1.10 10.47
C ARG A 108 7.73 2.40 10.32
N GLN A 109 8.12 3.17 9.34
CA GLN A 109 7.39 4.34 8.89
C GLN A 109 6.74 4.04 7.55
N ARG A 110 5.49 4.46 7.39
CA ARG A 110 4.81 4.41 6.10
C ARG A 110 4.41 5.80 5.67
N GLN A 111 4.74 6.12 4.43
CA GLN A 111 4.33 7.31 3.73
C GLN A 111 3.09 6.96 2.92
N LEU A 112 1.98 7.60 3.18
CA LEU A 112 0.69 7.34 2.53
C LEU A 112 0.29 8.55 1.70
N ILE A 113 -0.07 8.32 0.44
CA ILE A 113 -0.65 9.34 -0.41
C ILE A 113 -2.11 8.97 -0.65
N VAL A 114 -3.01 9.84 -0.21
CA VAL A 114 -4.46 9.64 -0.32
C VAL A 114 -5.10 10.79 -1.09
N ASP A 115 -6.23 10.55 -1.74
CA ASP A 115 -7.02 11.62 -2.33
C ASP A 115 -7.91 12.32 -1.29
N THR A 116 -8.62 13.36 -1.69
CA THR A 116 -9.59 14.10 -0.84
C THR A 116 -10.77 13.23 -0.37
N GLY A 117 -10.99 12.06 -0.95
CA GLY A 117 -11.94 11.04 -0.52
C GLY A 117 -11.32 9.98 0.39
N ARG A 118 -10.09 10.18 0.85
CA ARG A 118 -9.31 9.24 1.68
C ARG A 118 -8.99 7.90 0.99
N LEU A 119 -9.05 7.86 -0.33
CA LEU A 119 -8.67 6.67 -1.09
C LEU A 119 -7.15 6.63 -1.24
N LEU A 120 -6.54 5.50 -0.92
CA LEU A 120 -5.10 5.29 -1.03
C LEU A 120 -4.69 5.30 -2.51
N LEU A 121 -3.79 6.23 -2.88
CA LEU A 121 -3.22 6.33 -4.21
C LEU A 121 -1.87 5.62 -4.29
N ALA A 122 -0.99 5.89 -3.34
CA ALA A 122 0.33 5.26 -3.26
C ALA A 122 0.77 5.09 -1.80
N ALA A 123 1.69 4.15 -1.56
CA ALA A 123 2.31 3.94 -0.27
C ALA A 123 3.78 3.55 -0.40
N HIS A 124 4.62 4.07 0.49
CA HIS A 124 5.97 3.60 0.74
C HIS A 124 6.12 3.17 2.19
N VAL A 125 6.88 2.13 2.44
CA VAL A 125 7.16 1.63 3.80
C VAL A 125 8.66 1.47 3.93
N GLY A 126 9.25 2.21 4.87
CA GLY A 126 10.65 2.18 5.23
C GLY A 126 10.88 1.93 6.72
N PRO A 127 12.12 1.93 7.19
CA PRO A 127 12.44 1.87 8.61
C PRO A 127 11.95 3.15 9.33
N ALA A 128 11.64 3.07 10.64
CA ALA A 128 11.06 4.20 11.36
C ALA A 128 11.99 5.43 11.49
N HIS A 129 13.29 5.27 11.27
CA HIS A 129 14.27 6.38 11.24
C HIS A 129 14.44 7.01 9.85
N GLU A 130 13.72 6.50 8.83
CA GLU A 130 13.79 7.08 7.49
C GLU A 130 13.30 8.54 7.52
N ASN A 131 14.07 9.42 6.91
CA ASN A 131 13.69 10.82 6.82
C ASN A 131 12.41 10.96 5.97
N ASP A 132 11.44 11.79 6.44
CA ASP A 132 10.16 12.00 5.76
C ASP A 132 10.32 12.40 4.30
N ARG A 133 11.34 13.18 3.96
CA ARG A 133 11.62 13.58 2.57
C ARG A 133 12.05 12.42 1.69
N VAL A 134 12.85 11.49 2.24
CA VAL A 134 13.33 10.30 1.50
C VAL A 134 12.15 9.37 1.23
N GLY A 135 11.39 9.04 2.27
CA GLY A 135 10.20 8.21 2.17
C GLY A 135 9.10 8.86 1.31
N GLY A 136 8.92 10.18 1.46
CA GLY A 136 7.98 10.97 0.64
C GLY A 136 8.34 10.95 -0.85
N LYS A 137 9.63 11.14 -1.19
CA LYS A 137 10.11 11.02 -2.58
C LYS A 137 9.84 9.64 -3.16
N ALA A 138 10.10 8.57 -2.38
CA ALA A 138 9.82 7.20 -2.80
C ALA A 138 8.31 6.96 -3.03
N ALA A 139 7.44 7.52 -2.17
CA ALA A 139 5.99 7.44 -2.33
C ALA A 139 5.50 8.21 -3.57
N LEU A 140 6.04 9.42 -3.81
CA LEU A 140 5.73 10.25 -4.99
C LEU A 140 6.17 9.58 -6.29
N THR A 141 7.35 8.95 -6.31
CA THR A 141 7.82 8.18 -7.47
C THR A 141 6.86 7.05 -7.82
N LYS A 142 6.37 6.31 -6.82
CA LYS A 142 5.35 5.27 -7.02
C LYS A 142 4.02 5.85 -7.51
N LEU A 143 3.63 7.02 -7.01
CA LEU A 143 2.42 7.71 -7.45
C LEU A 143 2.52 8.12 -8.93
N ALA A 144 3.65 8.67 -9.36
CA ALA A 144 3.89 9.07 -10.74
C ALA A 144 3.76 7.89 -11.72
N GLN A 145 4.23 6.69 -11.32
CA GLN A 145 4.10 5.46 -12.12
C GLN A 145 2.65 5.00 -12.33
N GLN A 146 1.69 5.50 -11.53
CA GLN A 146 0.29 5.10 -11.63
C GLN A 146 -0.52 5.90 -12.65
N GLY A 147 0.04 6.98 -13.22
CA GLY A 147 -0.59 7.73 -14.31
C GLY A 147 -1.93 8.37 -13.94
N PHE A 148 -2.01 9.09 -12.83
CA PHE A 148 -3.17 9.92 -12.51
C PHE A 148 -3.07 11.25 -13.27
N GLU A 149 -3.56 11.28 -14.51
CA GLU A 149 -3.41 12.39 -15.47
C GLU A 149 -3.86 13.76 -14.96
N ARG A 150 -4.79 13.80 -14.02
CA ARG A 150 -5.37 15.07 -13.50
C ARG A 150 -4.77 15.52 -12.18
N LEU A 151 -3.89 14.71 -11.59
CA LEU A 151 -3.24 15.05 -10.32
C LEU A 151 -2.19 16.14 -10.57
N HIS A 152 -2.41 17.32 -10.00
CA HIS A 152 -1.54 18.48 -10.16
C HIS A 152 -1.07 19.07 -8.82
N LEU A 153 -1.63 18.62 -7.70
CA LEU A 153 -1.28 19.12 -6.37
C LEU A 153 -1.18 17.97 -5.36
N VAL A 154 -0.08 17.93 -4.64
CA VAL A 154 0.09 17.08 -3.45
C VAL A 154 0.39 17.98 -2.26
N LEU A 155 -0.50 17.97 -1.28
CA LEU A 155 -0.34 18.65 -0.01
C LEU A 155 0.46 17.76 0.93
N ALA A 156 1.41 18.34 1.66
CA ALA A 156 2.20 17.66 2.68
C ALA A 156 2.44 18.62 3.85
N ASP A 157 2.83 18.08 5.01
CA ASP A 157 3.17 18.89 6.16
C ASP A 157 4.56 19.56 6.02
N ALA A 158 4.94 20.39 7.02
CA ALA A 158 6.21 21.11 7.01
C ALA A 158 7.45 20.21 7.04
N GLY A 159 7.33 18.95 7.51
CA GLY A 159 8.41 17.96 7.52
C GLY A 159 8.94 17.60 6.14
N TYR A 160 8.13 17.85 5.09
CA TYR A 160 8.52 17.65 3.68
C TYR A 160 9.07 18.92 3.02
N GLY A 161 9.12 20.05 3.74
CA GLY A 161 9.58 21.34 3.23
C GLY A 161 11.06 21.36 2.82
N GLY A 162 11.46 22.36 2.01
CA GLY A 162 12.83 22.55 1.52
C GLY A 162 12.93 22.47 -0.02
N GLN A 163 14.05 21.92 -0.55
CA GLN A 163 14.22 21.75 -2.01
C GLN A 163 13.12 20.87 -2.62
N PRO A 164 12.78 21.05 -3.91
CA PRO A 164 11.76 20.25 -4.58
C PRO A 164 11.98 18.76 -4.40
N LEU A 165 10.93 18.02 -4.04
CA LEU A 165 10.97 16.56 -3.88
C LEU A 165 11.00 15.83 -5.21
N VAL A 166 10.50 16.46 -6.26
CA VAL A 166 10.46 15.95 -7.64
C VAL A 166 10.84 17.12 -8.57
N GLN A 167 11.75 16.86 -9.50
CA GLN A 167 12.01 17.73 -10.66
C GLN A 167 11.21 17.24 -11.85
#